data_6ec4451e0b983c426b84598606109732
#
_entry.id   6ec4451e0b983c426b84598606109732
#
_cell.length_a   1.000
_cell.length_b   1.000
_cell.length_c   1.000
_cell.angle_alpha   90.00
_cell.angle_beta   90.00
_cell.angle_gamma   90.00
#
_symmetry.space_group_name_H-M   'P 1'
#
loop_
_entity.id
_entity.type
_entity.pdbx_description
1 polymer ?
#
loop_
_entity_poly.entity_id
_entity_poly.type
_entity_poly.pdbx_seq_one_letter_code
_entity_poly.pdbx_strand_id
1 'polypeptide(L)'
;MSQRKAVEERDRLVLEYQQLARVAAEYQRRIDLVNTALDDLLQAKSAVEELELLGDGEELLVPLGANIMVRASYRKTGKLLVSVGGGVV
;
A
#
# COMPACT_ATOMS: atom_id res chain seq x y z
N MET A 1 1.09 11.23 52.52
CA MET A 1 -0.19 10.61 52.19
C MET A 1 -0.73 11.15 50.88
N SER A 2 -1.08 12.43 50.80
CA SER A 2 -1.60 13.03 49.58
C SER A 2 -0.56 13.02 48.44
N GLN A 3 0.70 13.24 48.76
CA GLN A 3 1.78 13.17 47.77
C GLN A 3 1.94 11.79 47.15
N ARG A 4 1.78 10.75 47.95
CA ARG A 4 1.89 9.36 47.48
C ARG A 4 0.75 9.03 46.53
N LYS A 5 -0.47 9.43 46.85
CA LYS A 5 -1.61 9.22 45.96
C LYS A 5 -1.46 10.00 44.66
N ALA A 6 -0.95 11.24 44.75
CA ALA A 6 -0.73 12.03 43.56
C ALA A 6 0.29 11.41 42.63
N VAL A 7 1.37 10.81 43.16
CA VAL A 7 2.38 10.12 42.37
C VAL A 7 1.82 8.86 41.75
N GLU A 8 1.08 8.06 42.50
CA GLU A 8 0.47 6.84 41.99
C GLU A 8 -0.54 7.14 40.89
N GLU A 9 -1.34 8.18 41.05
CA GLU A 9 -2.31 8.61 40.05
C GLU A 9 -1.62 9.11 38.79
N ARG A 10 -0.55 9.88 38.94
CA ARG A 10 0.27 10.36 37.84
C ARG A 10 0.90 9.21 37.07
N ASP A 11 1.44 8.22 37.77
CA ASP A 11 2.05 7.06 37.15
C ASP A 11 1.03 6.25 36.36
N ARG A 12 -0.18 6.08 36.90
CA ARG A 12 -1.28 5.41 36.22
C ARG A 12 -1.66 6.14 34.94
N LEU A 13 -1.78 7.46 35.00
CA LEU A 13 -2.11 8.27 33.82
C LEU A 13 -1.03 8.22 32.75
N VAL A 14 0.23 8.21 33.16
CA VAL A 14 1.35 8.05 32.23
C VAL A 14 1.28 6.72 31.52
N LEU A 15 0.99 5.64 32.26
CA LEU A 15 0.85 4.31 31.65
C LEU A 15 -0.33 4.25 30.69
N GLU A 16 -1.46 4.82 31.07
CA GLU A 16 -2.63 4.87 30.20
C GLU A 16 -2.33 5.66 28.93
N TYR A 17 -1.64 6.80 29.05
CA TYR A 17 -1.24 7.59 27.90
C TYR A 17 -0.33 6.79 26.97
N GLN A 18 0.66 6.08 27.54
CA GLN A 18 1.58 5.28 26.74
C GLN A 18 0.85 4.16 26.01
N GLN A 19 -0.12 3.52 26.64
CA GLN A 19 -0.92 2.47 26.00
C GLN A 19 -1.77 3.04 24.87
N LEU A 20 -2.41 4.19 25.09
CA LEU A 20 -3.22 4.84 24.08
C LEU A 20 -2.35 5.31 22.90
N ALA A 21 -1.18 5.86 23.20
CA ALA A 21 -0.25 6.29 22.15
C ALA A 21 0.21 5.10 21.29
N ARG A 22 0.43 3.95 21.92
CA ARG A 22 0.82 2.73 21.23
C ARG A 22 -0.28 2.22 20.30
N VAL A 23 -1.53 2.25 20.81
CA VAL A 23 -2.70 1.85 20.01
C VAL A 23 -2.89 2.82 18.84
N ALA A 24 -2.77 4.12 19.08
CA ALA A 24 -2.90 5.13 18.04
C ALA A 24 -1.83 4.95 16.96
N ALA A 25 -0.58 4.68 17.35
CA ALA A 25 0.50 4.41 16.41
C ALA A 25 0.23 3.17 15.56
N GLU A 26 -0.34 2.11 16.17
CA GLU A 26 -0.69 0.89 15.45
C GLU A 26 -1.80 1.16 14.42
N TYR A 27 -2.82 1.91 14.79
CA TYR A 27 -3.88 2.29 13.85
C TYR A 27 -3.33 3.16 12.72
N GLN A 28 -2.45 4.10 13.04
CA GLN A 28 -1.83 4.94 12.01
C GLN A 28 -1.04 4.09 11.02
N ARG A 29 -0.29 3.11 11.50
CA ARG A 29 0.45 2.19 10.65
C ARG A 29 -0.48 1.43 9.71
N ARG A 30 -1.62 0.96 10.22
CA ARG A 30 -2.62 0.27 9.41
C ARG A 30 -3.22 1.17 8.34
N ILE A 31 -3.52 2.41 8.72
CA ILE A 31 -4.04 3.40 7.77
C ILE A 31 -3.02 3.64 6.65
N ASP A 32 -1.75 3.81 7.00
CA ASP A 32 -0.70 4.02 6.01
C ASP A 32 -0.56 2.84 5.06
N LEU A 33 -0.65 1.61 5.57
CA LEU A 33 -0.61 0.40 4.75
C LEU A 33 -1.81 0.33 3.78
N VAL A 34 -3.00 0.65 4.27
CA VAL A 34 -4.21 0.66 3.45
C VAL A 34 -4.11 1.73 2.37
N ASN A 35 -3.63 2.92 2.71
CA ASN A 35 -3.46 4.00 1.74
C ASN A 35 -2.44 3.63 0.67
N THR A 36 -1.34 2.98 1.03
CA THR A 36 -0.35 2.50 0.06
C THR A 36 -0.97 1.47 -0.89
N ALA A 37 -1.73 0.52 -0.34
CA ALA A 37 -2.40 -0.49 -1.15
C ALA A 37 -3.45 0.15 -2.08
N LEU A 38 -4.17 1.15 -1.61
CA LEU A 38 -5.13 1.88 -2.42
C LEU A 38 -4.45 2.62 -3.57
N ASP A 39 -3.33 3.29 -3.30
CA ASP A 39 -2.58 3.98 -4.33
C ASP A 39 -2.09 3.01 -5.41
N ASP A 40 -1.59 1.84 -5.00
CA ASP A 40 -1.15 0.80 -5.93
C ASP A 40 -2.30 0.32 -6.81
N LEU A 41 -3.48 0.12 -6.23
CA LEU A 41 -4.67 -0.29 -6.97
C LEU A 41 -5.13 0.79 -7.94
N LEU A 42 -5.08 2.05 -7.56
CA LEU A 42 -5.44 3.16 -8.44
C LEU A 42 -4.47 3.28 -9.62
N GLN A 43 -3.18 3.07 -9.39
CA GLN A 43 -2.19 3.04 -10.46
C GLN A 43 -2.43 1.88 -11.40
N ALA A 44 -2.74 0.70 -10.86
CA ALA A 44 -3.05 -0.47 -11.67
C ALA A 44 -4.30 -0.25 -12.50
N LYS A 45 -5.33 0.36 -11.93
CA LYS A 45 -6.55 0.71 -12.64
C LYS A 45 -6.27 1.65 -13.81
N SER A 46 -5.47 2.70 -13.57
CA SER A 46 -5.09 3.65 -14.63
C SER A 46 -4.33 2.94 -15.74
N ALA A 47 -3.40 2.05 -15.39
CA ALA A 47 -2.62 1.30 -16.36
C ALA A 47 -3.52 0.41 -17.23
N VAL A 48 -4.49 -0.27 -16.63
CA VAL A 48 -5.44 -1.11 -17.36
C VAL A 48 -6.29 -0.25 -18.29
N GLU A 49 -6.76 0.90 -17.84
CA GLU A 49 -7.54 1.80 -18.66
C GLU A 49 -6.74 2.31 -19.87
N GLU A 50 -5.46 2.61 -19.67
CA GLU A 50 -4.57 2.99 -20.76
C GLU A 50 -4.37 1.84 -21.75
N LEU A 51 -4.22 0.61 -21.27
CA LEU A 51 -4.10 -0.56 -22.13
C LEU A 51 -5.35 -0.77 -22.98
N GLU A 52 -6.53 -0.49 -22.44
CA GLU A 52 -7.79 -0.62 -23.18
C GLU A 52 -7.86 0.35 -24.37
N LEU A 53 -7.16 1.47 -24.31
CA LEU A 53 -7.11 2.44 -25.39
C LEU A 53 -6.13 2.03 -26.50
N LEU A 54 -5.26 1.08 -26.25
CA LEU A 54 -4.31 0.62 -27.25
C LEU A 54 -4.98 -0.33 -28.23
N GLY A 55 -4.61 -0.19 -29.51
CA GLY A 55 -5.01 -1.15 -30.55
C GLY A 55 -4.12 -2.40 -30.51
N ASP A 56 -4.62 -3.49 -31.06
CA ASP A 56 -3.86 -4.72 -31.18
C ASP A 56 -2.63 -4.46 -32.06
N GLY A 57 -1.48 -4.87 -31.59
CA GLY A 57 -0.21 -4.70 -32.29
C GLY A 57 0.52 -3.39 -32.02
N GLU A 58 -0.08 -2.46 -31.25
CA GLU A 58 0.63 -1.22 -30.93
C GLU A 58 1.85 -1.48 -30.05
N GLU A 59 2.91 -0.70 -30.30
CA GLU A 59 4.12 -0.77 -29.52
C GLU A 59 3.94 -0.10 -28.15
N LEU A 60 4.54 -0.69 -27.14
CA LEU A 60 4.64 -0.13 -25.81
C LEU A 60 6.02 -0.40 -25.22
N LEU A 61 6.37 0.39 -24.23
CA LEU A 61 7.63 0.21 -23.50
C LEU A 61 7.33 -0.45 -22.16
N VAL A 62 8.01 -1.56 -21.91
CA VAL A 62 7.87 -2.29 -20.64
C VAL A 62 9.10 -2.04 -19.79
N PRO A 63 8.96 -1.43 -18.61
CA PRO A 63 10.09 -1.21 -17.71
C PRO A 63 10.51 -2.53 -17.07
N LEU A 64 11.80 -2.80 -17.09
CA LEU A 64 12.39 -3.99 -16.46
C LEU A 64 13.09 -3.66 -15.14
N GLY A 65 13.21 -2.37 -14.79
CA GLY A 65 13.95 -1.90 -13.63
C GLY A 65 15.28 -1.25 -14.04
N ALA A 66 15.92 -0.54 -13.10
CA ALA A 66 17.21 0.12 -13.34
C ALA A 66 17.26 0.98 -14.60
N ASN A 67 16.18 1.66 -14.93
CA ASN A 67 16.03 2.49 -16.14
C ASN A 67 16.14 1.72 -17.46
N ILE A 68 16.02 0.41 -17.40
CA ILE A 68 16.00 -0.44 -18.61
C ILE A 68 14.56 -0.62 -19.05
N MET A 69 14.30 -0.39 -20.32
CA MET A 69 12.97 -0.57 -20.92
C MET A 69 13.10 -1.45 -22.16
N VAL A 70 12.08 -2.25 -22.40
CA VAL A 70 11.98 -3.12 -23.57
C VAL A 70 10.76 -2.71 -24.39
N ARG A 71 10.94 -2.65 -25.71
CA ARG A 71 9.82 -2.47 -26.63
C ARG A 71 9.06 -3.78 -26.76
N ALA A 72 7.75 -3.70 -26.68
CA ALA A 72 6.89 -4.85 -26.83
C ALA A 72 5.69 -4.48 -27.69
N SER A 73 5.07 -5.47 -28.30
CA SER A 73 3.82 -5.28 -29.02
C SER A 73 2.67 -5.72 -28.15
N TYR A 74 1.65 -4.89 -28.05
CA TYR A 74 0.46 -5.21 -27.29
C TYR A 74 -0.44 -6.18 -28.07
N ARG A 75 -0.81 -7.28 -27.42
CA ARG A 75 -1.78 -8.21 -27.97
C ARG A 75 -3.03 -8.16 -27.14
N LYS A 76 -4.14 -7.78 -27.73
CA LYS A 76 -5.42 -7.62 -27.06
C LYS A 76 -6.08 -8.98 -26.86
N THR A 77 -5.81 -9.62 -25.73
CA THR A 77 -6.34 -10.95 -25.42
C THR A 77 -7.58 -10.93 -24.53
N GLY A 78 -7.87 -9.78 -23.91
CA GLY A 78 -8.94 -9.68 -22.93
C GLY A 78 -8.63 -10.35 -21.59
N LYS A 79 -7.37 -10.73 -21.37
CA LYS A 79 -6.94 -11.42 -20.14
C LYS A 79 -5.81 -10.65 -19.46
N LEU A 80 -5.87 -10.61 -18.14
CA LEU A 80 -4.82 -10.05 -17.30
C LEU A 80 -4.35 -11.12 -16.32
N LEU A 81 -3.05 -11.09 -16.03
CA LEU A 81 -2.46 -11.96 -15.02
C LEU A 81 -2.36 -11.20 -13.71
N VAL A 82 -2.90 -11.77 -12.65
CA VAL A 82 -2.89 -11.17 -11.32
C VAL A 82 -2.20 -12.15 -10.36
N SER A 83 -1.17 -11.68 -9.69
CA SER A 83 -0.51 -12.47 -8.67
C SER A 83 -1.39 -12.54 -7.42
N VAL A 84 -1.66 -13.76 -6.93
CA VAL A 84 -2.53 -13.98 -5.77
C VAL A 84 -1.77 -14.49 -4.56
N GLY A 85 -0.55 -14.03 -4.41
CA GLY A 85 0.30 -14.40 -3.29
C GLY A 85 1.14 -15.64 -3.57
N GLY A 86 2.20 -15.85 -2.80
CA GLY A 86 3.08 -16.99 -2.94
C GLY A 86 3.72 -17.18 -4.32
N GLY A 87 3.71 -16.14 -5.17
CA GLY A 87 4.24 -16.22 -6.51
C GLY A 87 3.35 -16.96 -7.52
N VAL A 88 2.13 -17.29 -7.14
CA VAL A 88 1.15 -17.90 -8.05
C VAL A 88 0.48 -16.83 -8.88
N VAL A 89 0.40 -17.07 -10.15
CA VAL A 89 -0.17 -16.12 -11.12
C VAL A 89 -1.43 -16.70 -11.75
#